data_670ee0280cd2b7ae07895c98519e3b4c
#
_entry.id   670ee0280cd2b7ae07895c98519e3b4c
#
_cell.length_a   1.000
_cell.length_b   1.000
_cell.length_c   1.000
_cell.angle_alpha   90.00
_cell.angle_beta   90.00
_cell.angle_gamma   90.00
#
_symmetry.space_group_name_H-M   'P 1'
#
loop_
_entity.id
_entity.type
_entity.pdbx_description
1 polymer ?
#
loop_
_entity_poly.entity_id
_entity_poly.type
_entity_poly.pdbx_seq_one_letter_code
_entity_poly.pdbx_strand_id
1 'polypeptide(L)'
;MRPHAPSAEIPAEVFSFLASLTAAVLSQWEHIRSIRPSALLQLYLMVALVVQAVHLRSLWLRNDDTTMRGLGIGQIVACAIFLAVESVSKESILLQRQKRSPQDTNDVFSQRLFWWLNSTFKRGYTSVLAPTDLDKMDEDLSSTDPQRRFRLEWRRHTTKNPKVSMLRIIYSAIGYDMLFPVIPRLLLLAIQFCQPYLILRFVDYIDNPAKGGTEEGILLVIATATVYIAIATFQSWYWQAVARFQTRLRGCLISLIHDKALRSRVDTNSNPLMLMNVDVEKTLTGIRPMHEFWACGVSIIIALGLLYSQVGLPFLAPLILLVVFITICSMNGKKIAPKSKLWLASTQVRVSYITNVIGSMKNIKLLGVGPSVLDKGNKLREKEVRAQRAIRLSAMINLVISLTNFQGATLVMYGAFAIKTHFTGQPLTNSTLFTSLAVLKLFTNPLLMTIQFLPMLLQVFAALARIQEYLVTKDHTDQRITDPEAIAHGRNPKTGISVSEMDDVAQIRGLNCGYSEDNTILRNIDLSLPRNKLNMVVGRQVKYM
;
A
#
# COMPACT_ATOMS: atom_id res chain seq x y z
N MET A 1 -50.12 -3.16 40.06
CA MET A 1 -49.69 -4.50 39.59
C MET A 1 -48.39 -4.32 38.87
N ARG A 2 -47.26 -4.77 39.37
CA ARG A 2 -45.99 -4.77 38.66
C ARG A 2 -46.11 -5.77 37.52
N PRO A 3 -45.86 -5.41 36.25
CA PRO A 3 -45.77 -6.40 35.20
C PRO A 3 -44.62 -7.35 35.58
N HIS A 4 -44.85 -8.65 35.51
CA HIS A 4 -43.85 -9.67 35.73
C HIS A 4 -42.67 -9.36 34.80
N ALA A 5 -41.47 -9.22 35.41
CA ALA A 5 -40.23 -9.13 34.63
C ALA A 5 -40.20 -10.32 33.65
N PRO A 6 -39.97 -10.09 32.37
CA PRO A 6 -39.91 -11.18 31.43
C PRO A 6 -38.84 -12.18 31.90
N SER A 7 -39.14 -13.46 31.83
CA SER A 7 -38.31 -14.56 32.35
C SER A 7 -36.86 -14.59 31.82
N ALA A 8 -36.55 -13.72 30.84
CA ALA A 8 -35.23 -13.58 30.22
C ALA A 8 -34.35 -12.48 30.91
N GLU A 9 -34.88 -11.59 31.75
CA GLU A 9 -34.08 -10.50 32.34
C GLU A 9 -33.05 -11.02 33.37
N ILE A 10 -33.45 -11.92 34.24
CA ILE A 10 -32.58 -12.50 35.29
C ILE A 10 -31.37 -13.25 34.65
N PRO A 11 -31.56 -14.17 33.70
CA PRO A 11 -30.41 -14.81 33.04
C PRO A 11 -29.51 -13.82 32.28
N ALA A 12 -30.08 -12.78 31.67
CA ALA A 12 -29.28 -11.76 30.95
C ALA A 12 -28.34 -10.99 31.91
N GLU A 13 -28.82 -10.60 33.08
CA GLU A 13 -28.03 -9.92 34.12
C GLU A 13 -26.93 -10.84 34.67
N VAL A 14 -27.21 -12.12 34.90
CA VAL A 14 -26.23 -13.10 35.35
C VAL A 14 -25.14 -13.30 34.30
N PHE A 15 -25.50 -13.42 33.01
CA PHE A 15 -24.53 -13.50 31.91
C PHE A 15 -23.68 -12.23 31.78
N SER A 16 -24.27 -11.06 31.95
CA SER A 16 -23.56 -9.78 31.96
C SER A 16 -22.53 -9.68 33.07
N PHE A 17 -22.91 -10.13 34.29
CA PHE A 17 -21.99 -10.18 35.43
C PHE A 17 -20.83 -11.16 35.18
N LEU A 18 -21.12 -12.37 34.69
CA LEU A 18 -20.10 -13.37 34.37
C LEU A 18 -19.16 -12.84 33.24
N ALA A 19 -19.71 -12.17 32.24
CA ALA A 19 -18.91 -11.56 31.18
C ALA A 19 -17.99 -10.44 31.72
N SER A 20 -18.47 -9.63 32.64
CA SER A 20 -17.66 -8.59 33.29
C SER A 20 -16.54 -9.17 34.14
N LEU A 21 -16.83 -10.25 34.87
CA LEU A 21 -15.83 -10.97 35.67
C LEU A 21 -14.75 -11.61 34.78
N THR A 22 -15.16 -12.28 33.71
CA THR A 22 -14.23 -12.89 32.75
C THR A 22 -13.39 -11.82 32.05
N ALA A 23 -13.97 -10.66 31.73
CA ALA A 23 -13.25 -9.52 31.17
C ALA A 23 -12.19 -8.97 32.14
N ALA A 24 -12.50 -8.87 33.43
CA ALA A 24 -11.54 -8.42 34.44
C ALA A 24 -10.37 -9.40 34.61
N VAL A 25 -10.65 -10.71 34.66
CA VAL A 25 -9.61 -11.75 34.73
C VAL A 25 -8.74 -11.74 33.48
N LEU A 26 -9.34 -11.60 32.31
CA LEU A 26 -8.63 -11.53 31.02
C LEU A 26 -7.73 -10.30 30.95
N SER A 27 -8.23 -9.13 31.37
CA SER A 27 -7.45 -7.89 31.45
C SER A 27 -6.20 -8.05 32.31
N GLN A 28 -6.36 -8.64 33.51
CA GLN A 28 -5.23 -8.90 34.40
C GLN A 28 -4.20 -9.86 33.78
N TRP A 29 -4.69 -10.89 33.12
CA TRP A 29 -3.82 -11.91 32.52
C TRP A 29 -3.05 -11.36 31.29
N GLU A 30 -3.72 -10.59 30.43
CA GLU A 30 -3.11 -9.92 29.31
C GLU A 30 -2.20 -8.76 29.71
N HIS A 31 -2.52 -8.06 30.81
CA HIS A 31 -1.64 -7.02 31.34
C HIS A 31 -0.25 -7.57 31.70
N ILE A 32 -0.21 -8.78 32.27
CA ILE A 32 1.06 -9.42 32.68
C ILE A 32 1.82 -10.06 31.49
N ARG A 33 1.09 -10.60 30.50
CA ARG A 33 1.69 -11.44 29.43
C ARG A 33 1.79 -10.77 28.07
N SER A 34 0.98 -9.77 27.81
CA SER A 34 0.95 -9.08 26.51
C SER A 34 1.59 -7.70 26.59
N ILE A 35 2.37 -7.39 25.57
CA ILE A 35 3.01 -6.08 25.38
C ILE A 35 2.00 -5.06 24.88
N ARG A 36 1.01 -5.53 24.09
CA ARG A 36 -0.07 -4.71 23.54
C ARG A 36 -1.27 -4.72 24.47
N PRO A 37 -2.02 -3.61 24.59
CA PRO A 37 -3.37 -3.65 25.16
C PRO A 37 -4.26 -4.62 24.38
N SER A 38 -5.23 -5.25 25.08
CA SER A 38 -6.10 -6.25 24.49
C SER A 38 -7.07 -5.64 23.48
N ALA A 39 -6.87 -5.94 22.20
CA ALA A 39 -7.77 -5.51 21.14
C ALA A 39 -9.18 -6.09 21.28
N LEU A 40 -9.28 -7.32 21.74
CA LEU A 40 -10.54 -8.06 21.89
C LEU A 40 -11.35 -7.49 23.06
N LEU A 41 -10.68 -7.18 24.16
CA LEU A 41 -11.30 -6.58 25.35
C LEU A 41 -11.77 -5.16 25.06
N GLN A 42 -10.97 -4.34 24.38
CA GLN A 42 -11.36 -2.98 23.99
C GLN A 42 -12.58 -2.98 23.06
N LEU A 43 -12.63 -3.89 22.07
CA LEU A 43 -13.79 -4.05 21.19
C LEU A 43 -15.05 -4.49 21.98
N TYR A 44 -14.88 -5.46 22.88
CA TYR A 44 -15.97 -5.90 23.76
C TYR A 44 -16.51 -4.75 24.61
N LEU A 45 -15.64 -3.99 25.28
CA LEU A 45 -16.03 -2.86 26.12
C LEU A 45 -16.72 -1.75 25.32
N MET A 46 -16.28 -1.49 24.10
CA MET A 46 -16.93 -0.53 23.21
C MET A 46 -18.34 -0.97 22.83
N VAL A 47 -18.52 -2.24 22.46
CA VAL A 47 -19.85 -2.79 22.16
C VAL A 47 -20.73 -2.80 23.41
N ALA A 48 -20.19 -3.21 24.57
CA ALA A 48 -20.89 -3.19 25.84
C ALA A 48 -21.37 -1.79 26.21
N LEU A 49 -20.54 -0.77 25.99
CA LEU A 49 -20.89 0.64 26.25
C LEU A 49 -22.08 1.10 25.38
N VAL A 50 -22.10 0.73 24.10
CA VAL A 50 -23.23 1.04 23.19
C VAL A 50 -24.50 0.32 23.66
N VAL A 51 -24.40 -0.97 23.99
CA VAL A 51 -25.56 -1.76 24.46
C VAL A 51 -26.12 -1.19 25.78
N GLN A 52 -25.24 -0.84 26.73
CA GLN A 52 -25.63 -0.22 28.00
C GLN A 52 -26.27 1.16 27.78
N ALA A 53 -25.79 1.96 26.84
CA ALA A 53 -26.42 3.24 26.50
C ALA A 53 -27.85 3.07 25.96
N VAL A 54 -28.07 2.06 25.10
CA VAL A 54 -29.42 1.71 24.60
C VAL A 54 -30.31 1.21 25.74
N HIS A 55 -29.76 0.39 26.65
CA HIS A 55 -30.48 -0.10 27.83
C HIS A 55 -30.89 1.05 28.77
N LEU A 56 -29.97 1.97 29.06
CA LEU A 56 -30.25 3.15 29.87
C LEU A 56 -31.39 4.00 29.27
N ARG A 57 -31.36 4.22 27.96
CA ARG A 57 -32.45 4.90 27.26
C ARG A 57 -33.80 4.18 27.43
N SER A 58 -33.80 2.85 27.36
CA SER A 58 -35.01 2.05 27.59
C SER A 58 -35.57 2.24 29.01
N LEU A 59 -34.69 2.32 30.03
CA LEU A 59 -35.08 2.60 31.41
C LEU A 59 -35.68 4.01 31.58
N TRP A 60 -35.18 5.00 30.83
CA TRP A 60 -35.72 6.36 30.80
C TRP A 60 -37.12 6.41 30.18
N LEU A 61 -37.35 5.71 29.10
CA LEU A 61 -38.62 5.65 28.37
C LEU A 61 -39.72 4.88 29.17
N ARG A 62 -39.32 3.86 29.92
CA ARG A 62 -40.24 3.09 30.77
C ARG A 62 -40.64 3.83 32.06
N ASN A 63 -40.00 4.97 32.32
CA ASN A 63 -40.20 5.74 33.54
C ASN A 63 -39.96 4.93 34.85
N ASP A 64 -38.98 4.03 34.81
CA ASP A 64 -38.59 3.18 35.92
C ASP A 64 -38.03 3.98 37.09
N ASP A 65 -37.93 3.33 38.27
CA ASP A 65 -37.44 3.93 39.51
C ASP A 65 -36.09 4.65 39.35
N THR A 66 -35.93 5.78 40.02
CA THR A 66 -34.71 6.61 39.99
C THR A 66 -33.45 5.81 40.34
N THR A 67 -33.59 4.79 41.18
CA THR A 67 -32.51 3.87 41.60
C THR A 67 -31.97 3.05 40.40
N MET A 68 -32.87 2.50 39.57
CA MET A 68 -32.48 1.73 38.37
C MET A 68 -31.79 2.59 37.31
N ARG A 69 -32.25 3.82 37.13
CA ARG A 69 -31.58 4.80 36.24
C ARG A 69 -30.19 5.15 36.77
N GLY A 70 -30.05 5.36 38.10
CA GLY A 70 -28.76 5.63 38.73
C GLY A 70 -27.74 4.48 38.54
N LEU A 71 -28.21 3.23 38.72
CA LEU A 71 -27.39 2.04 38.45
C LEU A 71 -26.98 1.93 36.99
N GLY A 72 -27.88 2.20 36.04
CA GLY A 72 -27.56 2.20 34.63
C GLY A 72 -26.51 3.26 34.24
N ILE A 73 -26.57 4.45 34.80
CA ILE A 73 -25.54 5.48 34.64
C ILE A 73 -24.22 5.00 35.23
N GLY A 74 -24.25 4.41 36.44
CA GLY A 74 -23.06 3.85 37.08
C GLY A 74 -22.36 2.78 36.23
N GLN A 75 -23.13 1.89 35.60
CA GLN A 75 -22.59 0.86 34.67
C GLN A 75 -21.89 1.47 33.47
N ILE A 76 -22.49 2.47 32.84
CA ILE A 76 -21.87 3.16 31.67
C ILE A 76 -20.58 3.85 32.07
N VAL A 77 -20.59 4.57 33.22
CA VAL A 77 -19.39 5.25 33.73
C VAL A 77 -18.29 4.25 34.07
N ALA A 78 -18.61 3.15 34.72
CA ALA A 78 -17.65 2.10 35.06
C ALA A 78 -17.07 1.45 33.80
N CYS A 79 -17.90 1.13 32.81
CA CYS A 79 -17.46 0.59 31.52
C CYS A 79 -16.57 1.58 30.76
N ALA A 80 -16.91 2.88 30.74
CA ALA A 80 -16.10 3.92 30.11
C ALA A 80 -14.74 4.10 30.80
N ILE A 81 -14.71 4.07 32.14
CA ILE A 81 -13.44 4.12 32.89
C ILE A 81 -12.60 2.89 32.60
N PHE A 82 -13.20 1.70 32.58
CA PHE A 82 -12.48 0.47 32.27
C PHE A 82 -11.90 0.51 30.84
N LEU A 83 -12.67 0.96 29.87
CA LEU A 83 -12.18 1.17 28.49
C LEU A 83 -11.02 2.18 28.46
N ALA A 84 -11.12 3.29 29.17
CA ALA A 84 -10.07 4.30 29.25
C ALA A 84 -8.78 3.75 29.87
N VAL A 85 -8.88 2.99 30.95
CA VAL A 85 -7.73 2.34 31.62
C VAL A 85 -7.08 1.31 30.69
N GLU A 86 -7.87 0.46 30.01
CA GLU A 86 -7.35 -0.54 29.07
C GLU A 86 -6.75 0.09 27.82
N SER A 87 -7.11 1.33 27.49
CA SER A 87 -6.55 2.09 26.35
C SER A 87 -5.24 2.80 26.68
N VAL A 88 -4.77 2.77 27.92
CA VAL A 88 -3.49 3.40 28.29
C VAL A 88 -2.33 2.63 27.67
N SER A 89 -1.41 3.38 27.05
CA SER A 89 -0.18 2.81 26.46
C SER A 89 0.68 2.15 27.52
N LYS A 90 1.14 0.92 27.24
CA LYS A 90 2.05 0.17 28.13
C LYS A 90 3.54 0.59 28.00
N GLU A 91 3.83 1.62 27.21
CA GLU A 91 5.21 2.07 26.94
C GLU A 91 5.98 2.42 28.23
N SER A 92 5.33 3.05 29.21
CA SER A 92 5.96 3.45 30.47
C SER A 92 6.30 2.31 31.41
N ILE A 93 5.67 1.14 31.23
CA ILE A 93 5.77 -0.02 32.12
C ILE A 93 6.79 -1.04 31.62
N LEU A 94 7.16 -0.95 30.33
CA LEU A 94 8.08 -1.90 29.70
C LEU A 94 9.53 -1.67 30.10
N LEU A 95 10.21 -2.73 30.57
CA LEU A 95 11.64 -2.73 30.93
C LEU A 95 12.57 -2.38 29.76
N GLN A 96 12.18 -2.64 28.52
CA GLN A 96 12.96 -2.39 27.29
C GLN A 96 12.31 -1.30 26.41
N ARG A 97 11.94 -0.18 27.02
CA ARG A 97 11.29 0.95 26.33
C ARG A 97 12.01 1.42 25.07
N GLN A 98 13.34 1.47 25.08
CA GLN A 98 14.14 2.00 23.96
C GLN A 98 14.19 1.11 22.71
N LYS A 99 13.74 -0.15 22.77
CA LYS A 99 13.87 -1.11 21.67
C LYS A 99 12.62 -1.26 20.81
N ARG A 100 11.47 -0.72 21.22
CA ARG A 100 10.18 -0.95 20.55
C ARG A 100 9.60 0.30 19.91
N SER A 101 8.77 0.06 18.89
CA SER A 101 8.01 1.12 18.24
C SER A 101 6.85 1.59 19.13
N PRO A 102 6.56 2.91 19.22
CA PRO A 102 5.36 3.41 19.88
C PRO A 102 4.07 2.79 19.34
N GLN A 103 4.04 2.39 18.07
CA GLN A 103 2.92 1.70 17.47
C GLN A 103 2.62 0.35 18.13
N ASP A 104 3.65 -0.39 18.61
CA ASP A 104 3.49 -1.71 19.21
C ASP A 104 2.95 -1.68 20.64
N THR A 105 3.13 -0.57 21.33
CA THR A 105 2.77 -0.42 22.75
C THR A 105 1.43 0.26 22.96
N ASN A 106 0.88 0.89 21.93
CA ASN A 106 -0.38 1.62 21.98
C ASN A 106 -1.60 0.73 21.74
N ASP A 107 -2.74 1.21 22.18
CA ASP A 107 -4.05 0.61 22.01
C ASP A 107 -4.50 0.55 20.54
N VAL A 108 -5.54 -0.23 20.25
CA VAL A 108 -6.06 -0.41 18.90
C VAL A 108 -6.58 0.90 18.30
N PHE A 109 -7.24 1.74 19.11
CA PHE A 109 -7.76 3.02 18.62
C PHE A 109 -6.63 3.97 18.23
N SER A 110 -5.61 4.10 19.09
CA SER A 110 -4.43 4.92 18.82
C SER A 110 -3.68 4.43 17.58
N GLN A 111 -3.58 3.10 17.41
CA GLN A 111 -2.96 2.51 16.21
C GLN A 111 -3.75 2.80 14.93
N ARG A 112 -5.10 2.74 14.97
CA ARG A 112 -5.95 2.92 13.77
C ARG A 112 -6.22 4.37 13.43
N LEU A 113 -6.26 5.25 14.43
CA LEU A 113 -6.41 6.69 14.26
C LEU A 113 -5.07 7.44 14.17
N PHE A 114 -3.94 6.70 14.22
CA PHE A 114 -2.58 7.26 14.20
C PHE A 114 -2.28 8.26 15.33
N TRP A 115 -2.94 8.14 16.47
CA TRP A 115 -2.76 9.07 17.60
C TRP A 115 -1.34 9.04 18.16
N TRP A 116 -0.68 7.88 18.08
CA TRP A 116 0.71 7.70 18.47
C TRP A 116 1.70 8.59 17.69
N LEU A 117 1.32 9.06 16.49
CA LEU A 117 2.15 9.96 15.69
C LEU A 117 2.12 11.43 16.17
N ASN A 118 1.17 11.80 17.04
CA ASN A 118 1.02 13.19 17.49
C ASN A 118 2.29 13.71 18.18
N SER A 119 3.02 12.86 18.91
CA SER A 119 4.29 13.22 19.53
C SER A 119 5.35 13.58 18.49
N THR A 120 5.42 12.81 17.40
CA THR A 120 6.36 13.05 16.29
C THR A 120 5.97 14.30 15.50
N PHE A 121 4.67 14.52 15.23
CA PHE A 121 4.18 15.74 14.60
C PHE A 121 4.47 16.98 15.44
N LYS A 122 4.27 16.91 16.76
CA LYS A 122 4.58 18.02 17.68
C LYS A 122 6.07 18.35 17.65
N ARG A 123 6.95 17.35 17.66
CA ARG A 123 8.41 17.56 17.50
C ARG A 123 8.75 18.19 16.16
N GLY A 124 8.16 17.70 15.05
CA GLY A 124 8.38 18.25 13.72
C GLY A 124 7.85 19.65 13.50
N TYR A 125 6.85 20.08 14.28
CA TYR A 125 6.37 21.46 14.29
C TYR A 125 7.37 22.42 14.95
N THR A 126 8.08 21.95 15.99
CA THR A 126 9.01 22.77 16.77
C THR A 126 10.45 22.76 16.25
N SER A 127 10.86 21.68 15.58
CA SER A 127 12.24 21.47 15.09
C SER A 127 12.28 20.68 13.79
N VAL A 128 13.37 20.83 13.03
CA VAL A 128 13.64 20.00 11.85
C VAL A 128 14.01 18.59 12.32
N LEU A 129 13.23 17.60 11.93
CA LEU A 129 13.46 16.20 12.29
C LEU A 129 14.64 15.62 11.48
N ALA A 130 15.65 15.12 12.18
CA ALA A 130 16.68 14.27 11.59
C ALA A 130 16.20 12.80 11.54
N PRO A 131 16.75 11.95 10.66
CA PRO A 131 16.43 10.52 10.63
C PRO A 131 16.62 9.78 11.96
N THR A 132 17.52 10.29 12.82
CA THR A 132 17.80 9.78 14.18
C THR A 132 16.71 10.11 15.18
N ASP A 133 15.88 11.14 14.92
CA ASP A 133 14.81 11.60 15.81
C ASP A 133 13.49 10.84 15.56
N LEU A 134 13.46 10.02 14.52
CA LEU A 134 12.32 9.18 14.21
C LEU A 134 12.27 7.97 15.16
N ASP A 135 11.06 7.63 15.56
CA ASP A 135 10.81 6.45 16.38
C ASP A 135 11.24 5.18 15.63
N LYS A 136 11.63 4.15 16.37
CA LYS A 136 12.04 2.87 15.76
C LYS A 136 10.88 2.23 15.03
N MET A 137 11.21 1.59 13.91
CA MET A 137 10.25 0.84 13.12
C MET A 137 9.78 -0.39 13.89
N ASP A 138 8.52 -0.77 13.70
CA ASP A 138 7.90 -1.97 14.23
C ASP A 138 8.74 -3.22 13.89
N GLU A 139 8.99 -4.08 14.87
CA GLU A 139 9.73 -5.34 14.70
C GLU A 139 9.06 -6.26 13.66
N ASP A 140 7.73 -6.25 13.59
CA ASP A 140 6.97 -6.99 12.57
C ASP A 140 7.25 -6.51 11.13
N LEU A 141 7.72 -5.26 10.96
CA LEU A 141 8.18 -4.73 9.67
C LEU A 141 9.67 -4.97 9.43
N SER A 142 10.39 -5.53 10.41
CA SER A 142 11.78 -5.95 10.24
C SER A 142 11.89 -6.90 9.05
N SER A 143 12.83 -6.60 8.17
CA SER A 143 12.94 -7.29 6.89
C SER A 143 13.59 -8.68 6.97
N THR A 144 14.16 -9.07 8.10
CA THR A 144 14.99 -10.29 8.23
C THR A 144 14.22 -11.59 7.99
N ASP A 145 13.10 -11.81 8.67
CA ASP A 145 12.31 -13.03 8.53
C ASP A 145 11.53 -13.11 7.20
N PRO A 146 10.81 -12.06 6.76
CA PRO A 146 10.16 -12.06 5.45
C PRO A 146 11.15 -12.25 4.30
N GLN A 147 12.35 -11.64 4.37
CA GLN A 147 13.39 -11.80 3.36
C GLN A 147 13.92 -13.23 3.32
N ARG A 148 14.16 -13.85 4.48
CA ARG A 148 14.61 -15.24 4.56
C ARG A 148 13.58 -16.19 3.93
N ARG A 149 12.30 -16.05 4.27
CA ARG A 149 11.21 -16.83 3.67
C ARG A 149 11.15 -16.62 2.16
N PHE A 150 11.21 -15.38 1.71
CA PHE A 150 11.16 -15.03 0.30
C PHE A 150 12.32 -15.63 -0.50
N ARG A 151 13.56 -15.62 0.04
CA ARG A 151 14.73 -16.29 -0.57
C ARG A 151 14.55 -17.80 -0.66
N LEU A 152 14.02 -18.42 0.40
CA LEU A 152 13.78 -19.88 0.40
C LEU A 152 12.73 -20.26 -0.65
N GLU A 153 11.62 -19.53 -0.72
CA GLU A 153 10.58 -19.77 -1.71
C GLU A 153 11.06 -19.50 -3.14
N TRP A 154 11.85 -18.42 -3.33
CA TRP A 154 12.49 -18.16 -4.62
C TRP A 154 13.35 -19.34 -5.07
N ARG A 155 14.26 -19.83 -4.23
CA ARG A 155 15.12 -20.99 -4.54
C ARG A 155 14.27 -22.23 -4.80
N ARG A 156 13.30 -22.54 -3.95
CA ARG A 156 12.41 -23.71 -4.07
C ARG A 156 11.65 -23.74 -5.38
N HIS A 157 11.09 -22.61 -5.78
CA HIS A 157 10.30 -22.52 -7.01
C HIS A 157 11.16 -22.50 -8.26
N THR A 158 12.28 -21.77 -8.25
CA THR A 158 13.20 -21.66 -9.39
C THR A 158 13.89 -22.99 -9.69
N THR A 159 14.23 -23.78 -8.67
CA THR A 159 14.81 -25.13 -8.85
C THR A 159 13.82 -26.09 -9.50
N LYS A 160 12.51 -25.99 -9.17
CA LYS A 160 11.48 -26.88 -9.74
C LYS A 160 11.04 -26.44 -11.14
N ASN A 161 10.88 -25.14 -11.36
CA ASN A 161 10.42 -24.59 -12.63
C ASN A 161 10.90 -23.14 -12.81
N PRO A 162 11.89 -22.88 -13.69
CA PRO A 162 12.46 -21.53 -13.87
C PRO A 162 11.47 -20.51 -14.48
N LYS A 163 10.33 -20.98 -15.02
CA LYS A 163 9.28 -20.11 -15.61
C LYS A 163 8.15 -19.75 -14.65
N VAL A 164 8.28 -20.05 -13.35
CA VAL A 164 7.24 -19.68 -12.36
C VAL A 164 7.11 -18.16 -12.26
N SER A 165 5.86 -17.67 -12.34
CA SER A 165 5.57 -16.25 -12.20
C SER A 165 6.00 -15.71 -10.82
N MET A 166 6.66 -14.55 -10.83
CA MET A 166 7.09 -13.84 -9.61
C MET A 166 5.93 -13.57 -8.64
N LEU A 167 4.71 -13.33 -9.16
CA LEU A 167 3.51 -13.15 -8.33
C LEU A 167 3.19 -14.38 -7.48
N ARG A 168 3.39 -15.58 -8.00
CA ARG A 168 3.17 -16.82 -7.24
C ARG A 168 4.16 -16.95 -6.09
N ILE A 169 5.38 -16.51 -6.29
CA ILE A 169 6.42 -16.52 -5.27
C ILE A 169 6.11 -15.48 -4.19
N ILE A 170 5.67 -14.29 -4.57
CA ILE A 170 5.21 -13.25 -3.64
C ILE A 170 4.05 -13.80 -2.78
N TYR A 171 3.07 -14.43 -3.40
CA TYR A 171 1.93 -15.02 -2.70
C TYR A 171 2.36 -16.14 -1.73
N SER A 172 3.27 -17.01 -2.14
CA SER A 172 3.78 -18.10 -1.28
C SER A 172 4.57 -17.60 -0.07
N ALA A 173 5.35 -16.53 -0.25
CA ALA A 173 6.25 -16.02 0.79
C ALA A 173 5.57 -15.06 1.79
N ILE A 174 4.71 -14.15 1.29
CA ILE A 174 4.07 -13.08 2.07
C ILE A 174 2.56 -12.98 1.79
N GLY A 175 1.91 -14.08 1.41
CA GLY A 175 0.50 -14.10 1.02
C GLY A 175 -0.45 -13.72 2.16
N TYR A 176 -0.12 -14.04 3.41
CA TYR A 176 -0.89 -13.61 4.56
C TYR A 176 -0.97 -12.07 4.65
N ASP A 177 0.16 -11.39 4.52
CA ASP A 177 0.22 -9.92 4.54
C ASP A 177 -0.51 -9.29 3.35
N MET A 178 -0.52 -9.99 2.22
CA MET A 178 -1.25 -9.59 1.04
C MET A 178 -2.77 -9.72 1.22
N LEU A 179 -3.26 -10.74 1.94
CA LEU A 179 -4.68 -10.98 2.16
C LEU A 179 -5.25 -10.20 3.35
N PHE A 180 -4.43 -9.83 4.33
CA PHE A 180 -4.88 -9.13 5.53
C PHE A 180 -5.69 -7.85 5.25
N PRO A 181 -5.36 -6.99 4.25
CA PRO A 181 -6.15 -5.81 3.89
C PRO A 181 -7.57 -6.10 3.39
N VAL A 182 -7.90 -7.35 3.04
CA VAL A 182 -9.24 -7.74 2.59
C VAL A 182 -10.28 -7.52 3.69
N ILE A 183 -9.93 -7.84 4.95
CA ILE A 183 -10.84 -7.71 6.09
C ILE A 183 -11.33 -6.26 6.28
N PRO A 184 -10.44 -5.27 6.50
CA PRO A 184 -10.88 -3.89 6.66
C PRO A 184 -11.53 -3.33 5.39
N ARG A 185 -11.17 -3.82 4.20
CA ARG A 185 -11.79 -3.39 2.94
C ARG A 185 -13.24 -3.87 2.81
N LEU A 186 -13.54 -5.12 3.23
CA LEU A 186 -14.91 -5.64 3.28
C LEU A 186 -15.77 -4.87 4.28
N LEU A 187 -15.24 -4.60 5.49
CA LEU A 187 -15.95 -3.82 6.50
C LEU A 187 -16.23 -2.40 6.01
N LEU A 188 -15.23 -1.76 5.38
CA LEU A 188 -15.39 -0.44 4.77
C LEU A 188 -16.50 -0.45 3.72
N LEU A 189 -16.52 -1.45 2.84
CA LEU A 189 -17.53 -1.59 1.81
C LEU A 189 -18.94 -1.75 2.41
N ALA A 190 -19.10 -2.62 3.42
CA ALA A 190 -20.38 -2.82 4.09
C ALA A 190 -20.91 -1.51 4.71
N ILE A 191 -20.05 -0.76 5.41
CA ILE A 191 -20.45 0.50 6.05
C ILE A 191 -20.75 1.60 5.03
N GLN A 192 -20.02 1.66 3.89
CA GLN A 192 -20.29 2.62 2.84
C GLN A 192 -21.73 2.47 2.28
N PHE A 193 -22.26 1.25 2.21
CA PHE A 193 -23.64 1.01 1.78
C PHE A 193 -24.70 1.32 2.84
N CYS A 194 -24.32 1.62 4.09
CA CYS A 194 -25.25 2.18 5.06
C CYS A 194 -25.61 3.65 4.76
N GLN A 195 -24.75 4.39 4.04
CA GLN A 195 -25.01 5.82 3.73
C GLN A 195 -26.31 6.08 2.97
N PRO A 196 -26.62 5.39 1.86
CA PRO A 196 -27.88 5.61 1.15
C PRO A 196 -29.12 5.33 2.02
N TYR A 197 -29.05 4.31 2.88
CA TYR A 197 -30.13 3.99 3.80
C TYR A 197 -30.35 5.09 4.85
N LEU A 198 -29.27 5.65 5.40
CA LEU A 198 -29.35 6.79 6.33
C LEU A 198 -29.93 8.02 5.64
N ILE A 199 -29.53 8.31 4.40
CA ILE A 199 -30.07 9.43 3.63
C ILE A 199 -31.58 9.23 3.41
N LEU A 200 -32.00 8.02 3.05
CA LEU A 200 -33.43 7.70 2.87
C LEU A 200 -34.21 8.00 4.15
N ARG A 201 -33.72 7.50 5.30
CA ARG A 201 -34.39 7.73 6.60
C ARG A 201 -34.40 9.20 7.01
N PHE A 202 -33.31 9.92 6.71
CA PHE A 202 -33.20 11.33 7.03
C PHE A 202 -34.15 12.20 6.22
N VAL A 203 -34.30 11.90 4.93
CA VAL A 203 -35.27 12.60 4.07
C VAL A 203 -36.71 12.27 4.48
N ASP A 204 -37.03 11.01 4.78
CA ASP A 204 -38.36 10.60 5.28
C ASP A 204 -38.71 11.34 6.59
N TYR A 205 -37.75 11.53 7.48
CA TYR A 205 -37.93 12.29 8.73
C TYR A 205 -38.23 13.77 8.46
N ILE A 206 -37.56 14.38 7.45
CA ILE A 206 -37.79 15.79 7.09
C ILE A 206 -39.15 15.96 6.41
N ASP A 207 -39.52 15.06 5.50
CA ASP A 207 -40.77 15.14 4.75
C ASP A 207 -42.01 14.85 5.64
N ASN A 208 -41.85 14.09 6.75
CA ASN A 208 -42.91 13.69 7.67
C ASN A 208 -42.57 14.00 9.15
N PRO A 209 -42.38 15.26 9.56
CA PRO A 209 -41.96 15.62 10.90
C PRO A 209 -42.97 15.23 12.00
N ALA A 210 -44.24 15.04 11.63
CA ALA A 210 -45.29 14.64 12.56
C ALA A 210 -45.25 13.16 12.96
N LYS A 211 -44.53 12.30 12.23
CA LYS A 211 -44.39 10.87 12.52
C LYS A 211 -43.20 10.58 13.41
N GLY A 212 -42.13 11.39 13.33
CA GLY A 212 -40.89 11.23 14.11
C GLY A 212 -40.78 12.30 15.19
N GLY A 213 -40.63 11.92 16.45
CA GLY A 213 -40.30 12.85 17.53
C GLY A 213 -38.87 13.40 17.42
N THR A 214 -38.58 14.44 18.19
CA THR A 214 -37.20 15.02 18.30
C THR A 214 -36.14 13.96 18.55
N GLU A 215 -36.50 12.87 19.24
CA GLU A 215 -35.62 11.74 19.55
C GLU A 215 -35.17 10.97 18.30
N GLU A 216 -36.05 10.81 17.30
CA GLU A 216 -35.66 10.13 16.05
C GLU A 216 -34.66 10.95 15.25
N GLY A 217 -34.81 12.28 15.23
CA GLY A 217 -33.82 13.18 14.63
C GLY A 217 -32.46 13.10 15.27
N ILE A 218 -32.41 13.10 16.61
CA ILE A 218 -31.15 12.95 17.36
C ILE A 218 -30.51 11.58 17.07
N LEU A 219 -31.29 10.51 17.04
CA LEU A 219 -30.79 9.16 16.73
C LEU A 219 -30.19 9.09 15.33
N LEU A 220 -30.84 9.70 14.33
CA LEU A 220 -30.32 9.75 12.95
C LEU A 220 -29.00 10.52 12.87
N VAL A 221 -28.87 11.63 13.62
CA VAL A 221 -27.60 12.39 13.67
C VAL A 221 -26.48 11.53 14.29
N ILE A 222 -26.75 10.87 15.41
CA ILE A 222 -25.78 9.99 16.07
C ILE A 222 -25.42 8.81 15.16
N ALA A 223 -26.40 8.17 14.52
CA ALA A 223 -26.16 7.08 13.58
C ALA A 223 -25.29 7.52 12.38
N THR A 224 -25.57 8.71 11.85
CA THR A 224 -24.79 9.29 10.76
C THR A 224 -23.35 9.56 11.19
N ALA A 225 -23.17 10.20 12.33
CA ALA A 225 -21.83 10.44 12.88
C ALA A 225 -21.05 9.14 13.09
N THR A 226 -21.72 8.11 13.65
CA THR A 226 -21.11 6.78 13.88
C THR A 226 -20.67 6.13 12.57
N VAL A 227 -21.49 6.17 11.53
CA VAL A 227 -21.17 5.61 10.21
C VAL A 227 -19.98 6.33 9.58
N TYR A 228 -19.90 7.66 9.65
CA TYR A 228 -18.77 8.41 9.10
C TYR A 228 -17.48 8.18 9.88
N ILE A 229 -17.54 8.10 11.22
CA ILE A 229 -16.39 7.74 12.06
C ILE A 229 -15.90 6.31 11.72
N ALA A 230 -16.82 5.37 11.56
CA ALA A 230 -16.49 4.00 11.18
C ALA A 230 -15.84 3.94 9.78
N ILE A 231 -16.37 4.68 8.79
CA ILE A 231 -15.76 4.79 7.46
C ILE A 231 -14.33 5.32 7.57
N ALA A 232 -14.10 6.40 8.31
CA ALA A 232 -12.77 6.98 8.48
C ALA A 232 -11.80 5.98 9.15
N THR A 233 -12.26 5.27 10.17
CA THR A 233 -11.46 4.28 10.91
C THR A 233 -11.11 3.08 10.04
N PHE A 234 -12.07 2.47 9.33
CA PHE A 234 -11.81 1.31 8.48
C PHE A 234 -11.01 1.67 7.24
N GLN A 235 -11.19 2.85 6.68
CA GLN A 235 -10.38 3.35 5.57
C GLN A 235 -8.92 3.54 6.00
N SER A 236 -8.69 4.11 7.17
CA SER A 236 -7.38 4.29 7.78
C SER A 236 -6.69 2.93 8.01
N TRP A 237 -7.43 1.98 8.60
CA TRP A 237 -6.95 0.62 8.83
C TRP A 237 -6.58 -0.09 7.52
N TYR A 238 -7.43 0.01 6.50
CA TYR A 238 -7.17 -0.56 5.19
C TYR A 238 -5.87 -0.03 4.58
N TRP A 239 -5.69 1.30 4.51
CA TRP A 239 -4.48 1.90 3.95
C TRP A 239 -3.22 1.57 4.76
N GLN A 240 -3.34 1.50 6.08
CA GLN A 240 -2.24 1.06 6.95
C GLN A 240 -1.82 -0.39 6.63
N ALA A 241 -2.78 -1.30 6.47
CA ALA A 241 -2.50 -2.70 6.14
C ALA A 241 -1.83 -2.83 4.76
N VAL A 242 -2.30 -2.07 3.76
CA VAL A 242 -1.69 -2.01 2.43
C VAL A 242 -0.27 -1.45 2.50
N ALA A 243 -0.03 -0.38 3.25
CA ALA A 243 1.30 0.23 3.40
C ALA A 243 2.29 -0.74 4.09
N ARG A 244 1.86 -1.49 5.11
CA ARG A 244 2.67 -2.52 5.76
C ARG A 244 3.07 -3.62 4.78
N PHE A 245 2.13 -4.13 3.99
CA PHE A 245 2.42 -5.10 2.94
C PHE A 245 3.43 -4.55 1.91
N GLN A 246 3.24 -3.31 1.43
CA GLN A 246 4.16 -2.67 0.49
C GLN A 246 5.57 -2.54 1.06
N THR A 247 5.71 -2.16 2.33
CA THR A 247 7.02 -2.02 3.00
C THR A 247 7.75 -3.35 3.09
N ARG A 248 7.04 -4.43 3.45
CA ARG A 248 7.61 -5.79 3.48
C ARG A 248 8.01 -6.27 2.08
N LEU A 249 7.14 -6.07 1.09
CA LEU A 249 7.44 -6.44 -0.30
C LEU A 249 8.65 -5.68 -0.85
N ARG A 250 8.77 -4.37 -0.55
CA ARG A 250 9.94 -3.55 -0.90
C ARG A 250 11.22 -4.17 -0.34
N GLY A 251 11.24 -4.47 0.95
CA GLY A 251 12.40 -5.08 1.61
C GLY A 251 12.79 -6.42 1.00
N CYS A 252 11.81 -7.27 0.68
CA CYS A 252 12.03 -8.57 0.04
C CYS A 252 12.62 -8.44 -1.36
N LEU A 253 12.04 -7.58 -2.21
CA LEU A 253 12.50 -7.41 -3.60
C LEU A 253 13.89 -6.78 -3.66
N ILE A 254 14.13 -5.71 -2.90
CA ILE A 254 15.46 -5.04 -2.85
C ILE A 254 16.53 -6.01 -2.36
N SER A 255 16.25 -6.75 -1.27
CA SER A 255 17.21 -7.72 -0.75
C SER A 255 17.53 -8.82 -1.76
N LEU A 256 16.55 -9.32 -2.50
CA LEU A 256 16.77 -10.36 -3.49
C LEU A 256 17.58 -9.85 -4.69
N ILE A 257 17.30 -8.64 -5.16
CA ILE A 257 18.08 -7.99 -6.25
C ILE A 257 19.51 -7.70 -5.78
N HIS A 258 19.67 -7.22 -4.54
CA HIS A 258 20.98 -6.96 -3.95
C HIS A 258 21.82 -8.24 -3.84
N ASP A 259 21.28 -9.32 -3.29
CA ASP A 259 21.95 -10.60 -3.20
C ASP A 259 22.37 -11.15 -4.58
N LYS A 260 21.53 -10.93 -5.59
CA LYS A 260 21.84 -11.30 -6.97
C LYS A 260 22.96 -10.42 -7.55
N ALA A 261 22.92 -9.11 -7.29
CA ALA A 261 23.94 -8.18 -7.78
C ALA A 261 25.35 -8.55 -7.25
N LEU A 262 25.45 -9.01 -6.01
CA LEU A 262 26.72 -9.47 -5.43
C LEU A 262 27.28 -10.75 -6.10
N ARG A 263 26.42 -11.52 -6.78
CA ARG A 263 26.80 -12.78 -7.44
C ARG A 263 26.81 -12.69 -8.96
N SER A 264 26.31 -11.60 -9.51
CA SER A 264 26.21 -11.43 -10.97
C SER A 264 27.54 -10.97 -11.57
N ARG A 265 27.78 -11.34 -12.84
CA ARG A 265 28.88 -10.76 -13.63
C ARG A 265 28.63 -9.28 -13.91
N VAL A 266 29.72 -8.50 -14.01
CA VAL A 266 29.65 -7.05 -14.27
C VAL A 266 29.03 -6.71 -15.64
N ASP A 267 29.06 -7.63 -16.59
CA ASP A 267 28.61 -7.44 -17.98
C ASP A 267 27.12 -7.71 -18.22
N THR A 268 26.32 -7.80 -17.17
CA THR A 268 24.87 -7.94 -17.37
C THR A 268 24.26 -6.65 -17.90
N ASN A 269 23.53 -6.75 -19.02
CA ASN A 269 22.82 -5.63 -19.69
C ASN A 269 21.79 -4.91 -18.80
N SER A 270 21.50 -5.43 -17.61
CA SER A 270 20.56 -4.89 -16.66
C SER A 270 21.28 -4.20 -15.49
N ASN A 271 20.93 -2.93 -15.26
CA ASN A 271 21.46 -2.16 -14.14
C ASN A 271 20.67 -2.50 -12.84
N PRO A 272 21.28 -3.17 -11.83
CA PRO A 272 20.60 -3.53 -10.59
C PRO A 272 20.03 -2.32 -9.83
N LEU A 273 20.73 -1.18 -9.86
CA LEU A 273 20.26 0.06 -9.21
C LEU A 273 18.96 0.59 -9.86
N MET A 274 18.84 0.44 -11.19
CA MET A 274 17.62 0.82 -11.88
C MET A 274 16.45 -0.10 -11.50
N LEU A 275 16.70 -1.39 -11.37
CA LEU A 275 15.68 -2.35 -10.92
C LEU A 275 15.22 -2.04 -9.49
N MET A 276 16.15 -1.76 -8.55
CA MET A 276 15.83 -1.44 -7.16
C MET A 276 15.05 -0.12 -7.04
N ASN A 277 15.44 0.93 -7.78
CA ASN A 277 14.87 2.26 -7.62
C ASN A 277 13.62 2.50 -8.47
N VAL A 278 13.56 1.92 -9.68
CA VAL A 278 12.47 2.22 -10.63
C VAL A 278 11.47 1.08 -10.70
N ASP A 279 11.94 -0.16 -10.90
CA ASP A 279 11.02 -1.27 -11.14
C ASP A 279 10.36 -1.78 -9.86
N VAL A 280 11.08 -1.79 -8.74
CA VAL A 280 10.48 -2.05 -7.42
C VAL A 280 9.42 -0.99 -7.10
N GLU A 281 9.71 0.31 -7.30
CA GLU A 281 8.76 1.39 -7.05
C GLU A 281 7.51 1.30 -7.95
N LYS A 282 7.67 0.98 -9.23
CA LYS A 282 6.54 0.71 -10.14
C LYS A 282 5.69 -0.47 -9.67
N THR A 283 6.35 -1.52 -9.20
CA THR A 283 5.67 -2.70 -8.64
C THR A 283 4.84 -2.32 -7.40
N LEU A 284 5.41 -1.57 -6.46
CA LEU A 284 4.72 -1.15 -5.24
C LEU A 284 3.54 -0.22 -5.55
N THR A 285 3.77 0.78 -6.41
CA THR A 285 2.72 1.73 -6.80
C THR A 285 1.56 1.05 -7.51
N GLY A 286 1.86 0.08 -8.37
CA GLY A 286 0.82 -0.63 -9.12
C GLY A 286 0.11 -1.74 -8.32
N ILE A 287 0.74 -2.32 -7.30
CA ILE A 287 0.11 -3.27 -6.38
C ILE A 287 -0.79 -2.56 -5.36
N ARG A 288 -0.50 -1.31 -5.03
CA ARG A 288 -1.27 -0.53 -4.04
C ARG A 288 -2.79 -0.61 -4.21
N PRO A 289 -3.38 -0.43 -5.41
CA PRO A 289 -4.82 -0.54 -5.63
C PRO A 289 -5.31 -1.98 -5.87
N MET A 290 -4.51 -3.00 -5.62
CA MET A 290 -4.88 -4.39 -5.94
C MET A 290 -6.23 -4.81 -5.34
N HIS A 291 -6.49 -4.43 -4.07
CA HIS A 291 -7.76 -4.74 -3.40
C HIS A 291 -8.91 -3.86 -3.84
N GLU A 292 -8.63 -2.70 -4.46
CA GLU A 292 -9.68 -1.85 -5.01
C GLU A 292 -10.38 -2.52 -6.19
N PHE A 293 -9.70 -3.36 -6.99
CA PHE A 293 -10.29 -4.00 -8.16
C PHE A 293 -11.50 -4.88 -7.83
N TRP A 294 -11.32 -5.84 -6.93
CA TRP A 294 -12.42 -6.73 -6.55
C TRP A 294 -13.49 -5.96 -5.75
N ALA A 295 -13.07 -5.02 -4.87
CA ALA A 295 -13.98 -4.22 -4.08
C ALA A 295 -14.82 -3.29 -4.96
N CYS A 296 -14.24 -2.69 -6.00
CA CYS A 296 -14.97 -1.93 -7.01
C CYS A 296 -15.97 -2.80 -7.75
N GLY A 297 -15.62 -4.02 -8.15
CA GLY A 297 -16.53 -4.96 -8.79
C GLY A 297 -17.73 -5.28 -7.91
N VAL A 298 -17.51 -5.64 -6.65
CA VAL A 298 -18.58 -5.89 -5.68
C VAL A 298 -19.44 -4.64 -5.44
N SER A 299 -18.81 -3.48 -5.27
CA SER A 299 -19.50 -2.19 -5.08
C SER A 299 -20.41 -1.87 -6.26
N ILE A 300 -19.96 -2.07 -7.49
CA ILE A 300 -20.73 -1.83 -8.71
C ILE A 300 -21.96 -2.74 -8.74
N ILE A 301 -21.81 -4.04 -8.46
CA ILE A 301 -22.91 -4.99 -8.48
C ILE A 301 -23.99 -4.61 -7.46
N ILE A 302 -23.59 -4.31 -6.22
CA ILE A 302 -24.51 -3.91 -5.15
C ILE A 302 -25.18 -2.58 -5.51
N ALA A 303 -24.41 -1.59 -5.99
CA ALA A 303 -24.95 -0.28 -6.35
C ALA A 303 -25.96 -0.36 -7.52
N LEU A 304 -25.72 -1.21 -8.53
CA LEU A 304 -26.66 -1.45 -9.61
C LEU A 304 -27.96 -2.08 -9.11
N GLY A 305 -27.87 -3.07 -8.20
CA GLY A 305 -29.06 -3.67 -7.58
C GLY A 305 -29.91 -2.64 -6.80
N LEU A 306 -29.24 -1.80 -5.99
CA LEU A 306 -29.90 -0.72 -5.24
C LEU A 306 -30.47 0.35 -6.15
N LEU A 307 -29.78 0.71 -7.23
CA LEU A 307 -30.26 1.71 -8.17
C LEU A 307 -31.48 1.21 -8.94
N TYR A 308 -31.49 -0.07 -9.33
CA TYR A 308 -32.63 -0.71 -9.94
C TYR A 308 -33.87 -0.71 -9.01
N SER A 309 -33.68 -1.02 -7.72
CA SER A 309 -34.77 -1.03 -6.74
C SER A 309 -35.36 0.37 -6.48
N GLN A 310 -34.59 1.45 -6.63
CA GLN A 310 -35.02 2.82 -6.38
C GLN A 310 -35.66 3.49 -7.61
N VAL A 311 -35.04 3.35 -8.77
CA VAL A 311 -35.38 4.11 -9.97
C VAL A 311 -36.02 3.21 -11.06
N GLY A 312 -35.80 1.88 -10.98
CA GLY A 312 -36.24 0.93 -12.00
C GLY A 312 -35.38 1.05 -13.28
N LEU A 313 -35.97 0.76 -14.46
CA LEU A 313 -35.26 0.73 -15.75
C LEU A 313 -34.40 1.96 -16.12
N PRO A 314 -34.73 3.22 -15.72
CA PRO A 314 -33.85 4.37 -15.95
C PRO A 314 -32.40 4.23 -15.47
N PHE A 315 -32.08 3.28 -14.57
CA PHE A 315 -30.73 3.01 -14.16
C PHE A 315 -29.79 2.60 -15.32
N LEU A 316 -30.36 2.10 -16.43
CA LEU A 316 -29.58 1.73 -17.62
C LEU A 316 -28.96 2.94 -18.32
N ALA A 317 -29.58 4.12 -18.20
CA ALA A 317 -29.11 5.32 -18.87
C ALA A 317 -27.67 5.76 -18.44
N PRO A 318 -27.34 5.86 -17.13
CA PRO A 318 -25.98 6.14 -16.70
C PRO A 318 -24.99 5.00 -17.07
N LEU A 319 -25.46 3.75 -17.15
CA LEU A 319 -24.61 2.63 -17.56
C LEU A 319 -24.19 2.74 -19.04
N ILE A 320 -25.13 3.07 -19.92
CA ILE A 320 -24.87 3.30 -21.35
C ILE A 320 -23.90 4.48 -21.51
N LEU A 321 -24.17 5.59 -20.82
CA LEU A 321 -23.27 6.76 -20.85
C LEU A 321 -21.85 6.42 -20.41
N LEU A 322 -21.71 5.60 -19.36
CA LEU A 322 -20.43 5.12 -18.89
C LEU A 322 -19.69 4.33 -19.96
N VAL A 323 -20.35 3.39 -20.65
CA VAL A 323 -19.70 2.60 -21.73
C VAL A 323 -19.21 3.53 -22.85
N VAL A 324 -19.99 4.56 -23.19
CA VAL A 324 -19.58 5.59 -24.15
C VAL A 324 -18.33 6.32 -23.67
N PHE A 325 -18.27 6.78 -22.42
CA PHE A 325 -17.11 7.47 -21.87
C PHE A 325 -15.88 6.57 -21.78
N ILE A 326 -16.01 5.31 -21.36
CA ILE A 326 -14.91 4.35 -21.34
C ILE A 326 -14.36 4.16 -22.75
N THR A 327 -15.22 4.05 -23.76
CA THR A 327 -14.80 3.89 -25.16
C THR A 327 -14.01 5.11 -25.63
N ILE A 328 -14.51 6.32 -25.39
CA ILE A 328 -13.83 7.57 -25.75
C ILE A 328 -12.47 7.69 -25.03
N CYS A 329 -12.43 7.42 -23.72
CA CYS A 329 -11.19 7.45 -22.94
C CYS A 329 -10.16 6.41 -23.45
N SER A 330 -10.62 5.20 -23.81
CA SER A 330 -9.79 4.14 -24.35
C SER A 330 -9.19 4.53 -25.71
N MET A 331 -10.00 5.08 -26.60
CA MET A 331 -9.56 5.58 -27.92
C MET A 331 -8.51 6.69 -27.76
N ASN A 332 -8.73 7.64 -26.85
CA ASN A 332 -7.75 8.68 -26.55
C ASN A 332 -6.50 8.11 -25.88
N GLY A 333 -6.65 7.11 -25.00
CA GLY A 333 -5.55 6.40 -24.35
C GLY A 333 -4.56 5.76 -25.36
N LYS A 334 -5.08 5.16 -26.44
CA LYS A 334 -4.25 4.63 -27.54
C LYS A 334 -3.38 5.71 -28.20
N LYS A 335 -3.87 6.96 -28.25
CA LYS A 335 -3.10 8.11 -28.79
C LYS A 335 -2.07 8.65 -27.80
N ILE A 336 -2.26 8.43 -26.49
CA ILE A 336 -1.34 8.87 -25.43
C ILE A 336 -0.07 8.00 -25.39
N ALA A 337 -0.19 6.69 -25.59
CA ALA A 337 0.92 5.75 -25.47
C ALA A 337 2.14 6.10 -26.36
N PRO A 338 1.99 6.36 -27.68
CA PRO A 338 3.13 6.74 -28.51
C PRO A 338 3.72 8.10 -28.14
N LYS A 339 2.87 9.08 -27.77
CA LYS A 339 3.33 10.39 -27.29
C LYS A 339 4.15 10.28 -26.01
N SER A 340 3.74 9.37 -25.09
CA SER A 340 4.48 9.09 -23.86
C SER A 340 5.87 8.49 -24.13
N LYS A 341 5.98 7.58 -25.09
CA LYS A 341 7.29 7.04 -25.52
C LYS A 341 8.21 8.15 -26.04
N LEU A 342 7.68 9.04 -26.88
CA LEU A 342 8.45 10.16 -27.44
C LEU A 342 8.94 11.12 -26.34
N TRP A 343 8.07 11.45 -25.39
CA TRP A 343 8.45 12.28 -24.25
C TRP A 343 9.54 11.62 -23.40
N LEU A 344 9.37 10.34 -23.02
CA LEU A 344 10.36 9.61 -22.23
C LEU A 344 11.72 9.54 -22.94
N ALA A 345 11.73 9.31 -24.27
CA ALA A 345 12.96 9.34 -25.05
C ALA A 345 13.62 10.73 -25.03
N SER A 346 12.84 11.80 -25.19
CA SER A 346 13.35 13.18 -25.10
C SER A 346 13.91 13.50 -23.71
N THR A 347 13.22 13.05 -22.65
CA THR A 347 13.69 13.19 -21.27
C THR A 347 15.01 12.45 -21.04
N GLN A 348 15.12 11.22 -21.55
CA GLN A 348 16.34 10.41 -21.42
C GLN A 348 17.55 11.06 -22.10
N VAL A 349 17.37 11.60 -23.31
CA VAL A 349 18.43 12.33 -24.02
C VAL A 349 18.89 13.54 -23.22
N ARG A 350 17.96 14.33 -22.68
CA ARG A 350 18.32 15.50 -21.85
C ARG A 350 19.04 15.09 -20.56
N VAL A 351 18.50 14.09 -19.85
CA VAL A 351 19.10 13.62 -18.59
C VAL A 351 20.51 13.08 -18.83
N SER A 352 20.71 12.26 -19.86
CA SER A 352 22.03 11.76 -20.25
C SER A 352 23.00 12.91 -20.57
N TYR A 353 22.54 13.92 -21.32
CA TYR A 353 23.34 15.11 -21.62
C TYR A 353 23.76 15.84 -20.33
N ILE A 354 22.81 16.11 -19.42
CA ILE A 354 23.10 16.79 -18.14
C ILE A 354 24.07 15.99 -17.28
N THR A 355 23.89 14.67 -17.21
CA THR A 355 24.79 13.78 -16.44
C THR A 355 26.23 13.86 -17.00
N ASN A 356 26.40 13.85 -18.29
CA ASN A 356 27.71 14.00 -18.94
C ASN A 356 28.31 15.40 -18.68
N VAL A 357 27.50 16.46 -18.71
CA VAL A 357 27.92 17.82 -18.40
C VAL A 357 28.41 17.92 -16.95
N ILE A 358 27.67 17.35 -15.99
CA ILE A 358 28.05 17.33 -14.58
C ILE A 358 29.35 16.56 -14.38
N GLY A 359 29.47 15.38 -15.01
CA GLY A 359 30.67 14.55 -14.94
C GLY A 359 31.93 15.25 -15.53
N SER A 360 31.73 16.16 -16.48
CA SER A 360 32.82 16.88 -17.16
C SER A 360 32.90 18.36 -16.73
N MET A 361 32.27 18.75 -15.62
CA MET A 361 32.12 20.16 -15.22
C MET A 361 33.45 20.92 -15.09
N LYS A 362 34.48 20.25 -14.59
CA LYS A 362 35.83 20.85 -14.47
C LYS A 362 36.37 21.26 -15.87
N ASN A 363 36.27 20.37 -16.83
CA ASN A 363 36.76 20.61 -18.20
C ASN A 363 35.95 21.71 -18.91
N ILE A 364 34.63 21.73 -18.71
CA ILE A 364 33.74 22.77 -19.27
C ILE A 364 34.09 24.16 -18.75
N LYS A 365 34.39 24.26 -17.45
CA LYS A 365 34.81 25.53 -16.83
C LYS A 365 36.19 25.97 -17.31
N LEU A 366 37.14 25.04 -17.44
CA LEU A 366 38.49 25.34 -17.93
C LEU A 366 38.48 25.81 -19.41
N LEU A 367 37.61 25.23 -20.24
CA LEU A 367 37.49 25.57 -21.64
C LEU A 367 36.60 26.81 -21.91
N GLY A 368 35.92 27.36 -20.91
CA GLY A 368 35.05 28.52 -21.05
C GLY A 368 33.79 28.31 -21.91
N VAL A 369 33.45 27.04 -22.27
CA VAL A 369 32.32 26.72 -23.17
C VAL A 369 30.95 26.64 -22.49
N GLY A 370 30.83 27.16 -21.27
CA GLY A 370 29.60 27.14 -20.46
C GLY A 370 28.36 27.62 -21.21
N PRO A 371 28.39 28.81 -21.87
CA PRO A 371 27.23 29.34 -22.61
C PRO A 371 26.72 28.41 -23.72
N SER A 372 27.61 27.79 -24.48
CA SER A 372 27.25 26.84 -25.55
C SER A 372 26.63 25.56 -25.03
N VAL A 373 27.14 25.07 -23.89
CA VAL A 373 26.58 23.89 -23.18
C VAL A 373 25.18 24.19 -22.65
N LEU A 374 24.96 25.39 -22.12
CA LEU A 374 23.65 25.84 -21.63
C LEU A 374 22.64 25.96 -22.76
N ASP A 375 23.01 26.58 -23.88
CA ASP A 375 22.15 26.71 -25.06
C ASP A 375 21.69 25.35 -25.58
N LYS A 376 22.63 24.38 -25.70
CA LYS A 376 22.28 23.00 -26.09
C LYS A 376 21.36 22.34 -25.08
N GLY A 377 21.57 22.53 -23.78
CA GLY A 377 20.70 22.06 -22.70
C GLY A 377 19.29 22.60 -22.80
N ASN A 378 19.16 23.91 -23.08
CA ASN A 378 17.87 24.58 -23.27
C ASN A 378 17.12 24.06 -24.51
N LYS A 379 17.81 23.86 -25.62
CA LYS A 379 17.23 23.26 -26.86
C LYS A 379 16.68 21.85 -26.59
N LEU A 380 17.39 21.03 -25.81
CA LEU A 380 16.93 19.71 -25.43
C LEU A 380 15.70 19.80 -24.52
N ARG A 381 15.69 20.78 -23.58
CA ARG A 381 14.55 21.02 -22.71
C ARG A 381 13.32 21.50 -23.47
N GLU A 382 13.47 22.35 -24.45
CA GLU A 382 12.35 22.77 -25.31
C GLU A 382 11.71 21.60 -26.06
N LYS A 383 12.54 20.69 -26.63
CA LYS A 383 12.03 19.48 -27.30
C LYS A 383 11.22 18.62 -26.32
N GLU A 384 11.73 18.42 -25.11
CA GLU A 384 11.04 17.67 -24.06
C GLU A 384 9.70 18.33 -23.68
N VAL A 385 9.69 19.65 -23.46
CA VAL A 385 8.48 20.40 -23.10
C VAL A 385 7.41 20.33 -24.19
N ARG A 386 7.82 20.42 -25.47
CA ARG A 386 6.88 20.26 -26.61
C ARG A 386 6.24 18.87 -26.59
N ALA A 387 7.03 17.80 -26.39
CA ALA A 387 6.52 16.44 -26.29
C ALA A 387 5.60 16.28 -25.06
N GLN A 388 5.97 16.84 -23.91
CA GLN A 388 5.17 16.82 -22.68
C GLN A 388 3.83 17.55 -22.85
N ARG A 389 3.80 18.71 -23.53
CA ARG A 389 2.57 19.46 -23.80
C ARG A 389 1.55 18.63 -24.55
N ALA A 390 1.99 17.86 -25.54
CA ALA A 390 1.11 17.00 -26.34
C ALA A 390 0.46 15.88 -25.50
N ILE A 391 1.19 15.34 -24.52
CA ILE A 391 0.65 14.34 -23.58
C ILE A 391 -0.30 14.99 -22.60
N ARG A 392 0.09 16.12 -21.98
CA ARG A 392 -0.74 16.82 -20.99
C ARG A 392 -2.09 17.22 -21.58
N LEU A 393 -2.12 17.72 -22.83
CA LEU A 393 -3.37 18.06 -23.50
C LEU A 393 -4.28 16.83 -23.63
N SER A 394 -3.73 15.68 -24.06
CA SER A 394 -4.50 14.44 -24.17
C SER A 394 -4.96 13.92 -22.79
N ALA A 395 -4.13 14.06 -21.75
CA ALA A 395 -4.49 13.70 -20.38
C ALA A 395 -5.57 14.62 -19.80
N MET A 396 -5.52 15.93 -20.09
CA MET A 396 -6.56 16.89 -19.69
C MET A 396 -7.92 16.55 -20.33
N ILE A 397 -7.94 16.16 -21.60
CA ILE A 397 -9.18 15.70 -22.25
C ILE A 397 -9.76 14.50 -21.50
N ASN A 398 -8.95 13.49 -21.15
CA ASN A 398 -9.42 12.35 -20.37
C ASN A 398 -9.91 12.76 -18.97
N LEU A 399 -9.23 13.72 -18.32
CA LEU A 399 -9.64 14.23 -17.02
C LEU A 399 -11.00 14.92 -17.09
N VAL A 400 -11.19 15.82 -18.07
CA VAL A 400 -12.48 16.51 -18.28
C VAL A 400 -13.60 15.50 -18.52
N ILE A 401 -13.40 14.53 -19.42
CA ILE A 401 -14.37 13.47 -19.69
C ILE A 401 -14.71 12.69 -18.38
N SER A 402 -13.69 12.35 -17.60
CA SER A 402 -13.87 11.62 -16.34
C SER A 402 -14.65 12.45 -15.29
N LEU A 403 -14.36 13.74 -15.15
CA LEU A 403 -15.06 14.63 -14.23
C LEU A 403 -16.51 14.90 -14.67
N THR A 404 -16.73 15.02 -15.97
CA THR A 404 -18.08 15.23 -16.52
C THR A 404 -18.95 13.98 -16.43
N ASN A 405 -18.35 12.80 -16.28
CA ASN A 405 -19.08 11.53 -16.22
C ASN A 405 -20.11 11.49 -15.08
N PHE A 406 -19.75 11.97 -13.88
CA PHE A 406 -20.67 11.96 -12.73
C PHE A 406 -21.87 12.89 -12.94
N GLN A 407 -21.63 14.13 -13.39
CA GLN A 407 -22.70 15.10 -13.68
C GLN A 407 -23.56 14.63 -14.85
N GLY A 408 -22.92 14.11 -15.91
CA GLY A 408 -23.60 13.55 -17.07
C GLY A 408 -24.45 12.33 -16.72
N ALA A 409 -23.93 11.42 -15.88
CA ALA A 409 -24.66 10.25 -15.40
C ALA A 409 -25.91 10.66 -14.59
N THR A 410 -25.78 11.68 -13.73
CA THR A 410 -26.88 12.25 -12.95
C THR A 410 -27.94 12.84 -13.86
N LEU A 411 -27.54 13.69 -14.82
CA LEU A 411 -28.46 14.33 -15.77
C LEU A 411 -29.22 13.30 -16.60
N VAL A 412 -28.54 12.33 -17.17
CA VAL A 412 -29.14 11.30 -18.04
C VAL A 412 -30.06 10.37 -17.25
N MET A 413 -29.69 10.02 -16.01
CA MET A 413 -30.53 9.19 -15.13
C MET A 413 -31.84 9.89 -14.80
N TYR A 414 -31.79 11.14 -14.34
CA TYR A 414 -33.02 11.88 -13.98
C TYR A 414 -33.80 12.29 -15.20
N GLY A 415 -33.15 12.57 -16.34
CA GLY A 415 -33.85 12.77 -17.62
C GLY A 415 -34.64 11.52 -18.04
N ALA A 416 -34.02 10.35 -17.99
CA ALA A 416 -34.68 9.08 -18.26
C ALA A 416 -35.80 8.77 -17.24
N PHE A 417 -35.59 9.13 -15.97
CA PHE A 417 -36.64 8.99 -14.94
C PHE A 417 -37.79 9.94 -15.18
N ALA A 418 -37.55 11.19 -15.54
CA ALA A 418 -38.62 12.16 -15.88
C ALA A 418 -39.46 11.69 -17.08
N ILE A 419 -38.82 11.13 -18.10
CA ILE A 419 -39.52 10.51 -19.24
C ILE A 419 -40.40 9.35 -18.75
N LYS A 420 -39.86 8.45 -17.92
CA LYS A 420 -40.66 7.35 -17.33
C LYS A 420 -41.86 7.89 -16.55
N THR A 421 -41.66 8.90 -15.71
CA THR A 421 -42.73 9.52 -14.89
C THR A 421 -43.85 10.08 -15.76
N HIS A 422 -43.47 10.72 -16.86
CA HIS A 422 -44.47 11.24 -17.82
C HIS A 422 -45.38 10.13 -18.38
N PHE A 423 -44.82 8.94 -18.67
CA PHE A 423 -45.62 7.82 -19.20
C PHE A 423 -46.34 6.99 -18.14
N THR A 424 -45.76 6.88 -16.91
CA THR A 424 -46.30 6.01 -15.85
C THR A 424 -47.08 6.74 -14.77
N GLY A 425 -47.04 8.08 -14.74
CA GLY A 425 -47.73 8.91 -13.74
C GLY A 425 -47.18 8.80 -12.30
N GLN A 426 -46.07 8.09 -12.09
CA GLN A 426 -45.48 7.93 -10.76
C GLN A 426 -44.62 9.14 -10.42
N PRO A 427 -44.90 9.94 -9.36
CA PRO A 427 -44.14 11.14 -9.04
C PRO A 427 -42.74 10.79 -8.48
N LEU A 428 -41.77 11.65 -8.75
CA LEU A 428 -40.47 11.60 -8.13
C LEU A 428 -40.57 12.14 -6.69
N THR A 429 -40.33 11.28 -5.70
CA THR A 429 -40.28 11.72 -4.30
C THR A 429 -38.87 12.24 -3.94
N ASN A 430 -38.81 13.19 -2.99
CA ASN A 430 -37.52 13.70 -2.47
C ASN A 430 -36.63 12.58 -1.99
N SER A 431 -37.21 11.62 -1.28
CA SER A 431 -36.49 10.45 -0.76
C SER A 431 -35.83 9.63 -1.87
N THR A 432 -36.54 9.30 -2.95
CA THR A 432 -36.02 8.57 -4.12
C THR A 432 -34.91 9.37 -4.82
N LEU A 433 -35.09 10.70 -4.93
CA LEU A 433 -34.11 11.58 -5.58
C LEU A 433 -32.74 11.58 -4.83
N PHE A 434 -32.77 11.90 -3.54
CA PHE A 434 -31.53 11.98 -2.77
C PHE A 434 -30.86 10.62 -2.56
N THR A 435 -31.64 9.56 -2.35
CA THR A 435 -31.10 8.20 -2.18
C THR A 435 -30.48 7.69 -3.47
N SER A 436 -31.16 7.87 -4.62
CA SER A 436 -30.61 7.45 -5.93
C SER A 436 -29.33 8.23 -6.30
N LEU A 437 -29.23 9.52 -5.92
CA LEU A 437 -28.02 10.31 -6.11
C LEU A 437 -26.85 9.75 -5.28
N ALA A 438 -27.11 9.36 -4.02
CA ALA A 438 -26.08 8.74 -3.18
C ALA A 438 -25.62 7.38 -3.75
N VAL A 439 -26.55 6.55 -4.20
CA VAL A 439 -26.24 5.26 -4.81
C VAL A 439 -25.49 5.45 -6.14
N LEU A 440 -25.87 6.44 -6.96
CA LEU A 440 -25.19 6.76 -8.21
C LEU A 440 -23.72 7.15 -7.96
N LYS A 441 -23.45 7.88 -6.87
CA LYS A 441 -22.08 8.22 -6.46
C LYS A 441 -21.29 6.98 -6.06
N LEU A 442 -21.89 6.04 -5.32
CA LEU A 442 -21.28 4.75 -4.96
C LEU A 442 -21.06 3.84 -6.18
N PHE A 443 -21.78 4.04 -7.27
CA PHE A 443 -21.58 3.37 -8.54
C PHE A 443 -20.46 4.01 -9.38
N THR A 444 -20.48 5.34 -9.53
CA THR A 444 -19.60 6.06 -10.46
C THR A 444 -18.15 6.12 -9.98
N ASN A 445 -17.92 6.33 -8.67
CA ASN A 445 -16.59 6.45 -8.11
C ASN A 445 -15.71 5.18 -8.29
N PRO A 446 -16.19 3.95 -7.98
CA PRO A 446 -15.43 2.72 -8.22
C PRO A 446 -15.07 2.51 -9.69
N LEU A 447 -15.94 2.93 -10.60
CA LEU A 447 -15.69 2.82 -12.03
C LEU A 447 -14.54 3.72 -12.50
N LEU A 448 -14.52 4.98 -12.05
CA LEU A 448 -13.42 5.90 -12.32
C LEU A 448 -12.11 5.37 -11.77
N MET A 449 -12.11 4.84 -10.56
CA MET A 449 -10.92 4.24 -9.94
C MET A 449 -10.42 3.03 -10.74
N THR A 450 -11.30 2.15 -11.19
CA THR A 450 -10.93 0.98 -12.00
C THR A 450 -10.21 1.39 -13.29
N ILE A 451 -10.72 2.42 -13.97
CA ILE A 451 -10.10 2.94 -15.21
C ILE A 451 -8.71 3.52 -14.93
N GLN A 452 -8.53 4.22 -13.80
CA GLN A 452 -7.25 4.83 -13.44
C GLN A 452 -6.20 3.78 -13.01
N PHE A 453 -6.62 2.72 -12.33
CA PHE A 453 -5.72 1.73 -11.75
C PHE A 453 -5.29 0.64 -12.74
N LEU A 454 -6.10 0.36 -13.77
CA LEU A 454 -5.79 -0.68 -14.75
C LEU A 454 -4.41 -0.50 -15.43
N PRO A 455 -4.01 0.70 -15.91
CA PRO A 455 -2.68 0.91 -16.47
C PRO A 455 -1.55 0.70 -15.45
N MET A 456 -1.79 1.04 -14.17
CA MET A 456 -0.80 0.84 -13.10
C MET A 456 -0.58 -0.64 -12.84
N LEU A 457 -1.64 -1.44 -12.83
CA LEU A 457 -1.55 -2.89 -12.65
C LEU A 457 -0.78 -3.55 -13.81
N LEU A 458 -1.01 -3.12 -15.05
CA LEU A 458 -0.27 -3.64 -16.21
C LEU A 458 1.25 -3.33 -16.13
N GLN A 459 1.62 -2.20 -15.54
CA GLN A 459 3.02 -1.85 -15.30
C GLN A 459 3.69 -2.78 -14.27
N VAL A 460 2.94 -3.31 -13.30
CA VAL A 460 3.45 -4.28 -12.32
C VAL A 460 3.96 -5.54 -13.03
N PHE A 461 3.18 -6.10 -13.94
CA PHE A 461 3.58 -7.30 -14.68
C PHE A 461 4.86 -7.08 -15.46
N ALA A 462 4.99 -5.92 -16.13
CA ALA A 462 6.19 -5.58 -16.89
C ALA A 462 7.42 -5.36 -15.98
N ALA A 463 7.24 -4.73 -14.82
CA ALA A 463 8.32 -4.51 -13.86
C ALA A 463 8.78 -5.83 -13.22
N LEU A 464 7.83 -6.66 -12.77
CA LEU A 464 8.13 -7.98 -12.20
C LEU A 464 8.79 -8.91 -13.21
N ALA A 465 8.40 -8.87 -14.50
CA ALA A 465 9.05 -9.65 -15.56
C ALA A 465 10.53 -9.27 -15.71
N ARG A 466 10.87 -7.96 -15.71
CA ARG A 466 12.27 -7.50 -15.77
C ARG A 466 13.08 -7.91 -14.54
N ILE A 467 12.47 -7.79 -13.35
CA ILE A 467 13.11 -8.25 -12.10
C ILE A 467 13.37 -9.75 -12.19
N GLN A 468 12.39 -10.53 -12.63
CA GLN A 468 12.53 -11.99 -12.77
C GLN A 468 13.60 -12.37 -13.81
N GLU A 469 13.64 -11.72 -14.96
CA GLU A 469 14.66 -11.93 -15.99
C GLU A 469 16.07 -11.71 -15.42
N TYR A 470 16.26 -10.62 -14.67
CA TYR A 470 17.54 -10.36 -14.01
C TYR A 470 17.90 -11.41 -12.97
N LEU A 471 16.95 -11.85 -12.14
CA LEU A 471 17.19 -12.83 -11.10
C LEU A 471 17.54 -14.24 -11.63
N VAL A 472 17.10 -14.58 -12.83
CA VAL A 472 17.36 -15.87 -13.51
C VAL A 472 18.69 -15.86 -14.26
N THR A 473 19.36 -14.71 -14.48
CA THR A 473 20.68 -14.67 -15.12
C THR A 473 21.67 -15.57 -14.38
N LYS A 474 22.66 -16.11 -15.10
CA LYS A 474 23.69 -16.98 -14.53
C LYS A 474 24.49 -16.24 -13.46
N ASP A 475 24.75 -16.90 -12.34
CA ASP A 475 25.66 -16.39 -11.31
C ASP A 475 27.11 -16.50 -11.78
N HIS A 476 27.94 -15.59 -11.29
CA HIS A 476 29.38 -15.72 -11.43
C HIS A 476 29.88 -16.82 -10.50
N THR A 477 30.45 -17.85 -11.07
CA THR A 477 31.15 -18.88 -10.30
C THR A 477 32.55 -18.38 -10.00
N ASP A 478 32.83 -18.10 -8.73
CA ASP A 478 34.17 -17.80 -8.30
C ASP A 478 35.04 -19.06 -8.42
N GLN A 479 35.95 -19.04 -9.37
CA GLN A 479 36.85 -20.17 -9.61
C GLN A 479 38.03 -20.18 -8.64
N ARG A 480 38.17 -19.15 -7.78
CA ARG A 480 39.21 -19.11 -6.78
C ARG A 480 38.94 -20.18 -5.71
N ILE A 481 39.93 -20.98 -5.47
CA ILE A 481 39.89 -21.94 -4.37
C ILE A 481 40.41 -21.19 -3.12
N THR A 482 39.50 -20.83 -2.23
CA THR A 482 39.81 -20.26 -0.93
C THR A 482 39.64 -21.36 0.12
N ASP A 483 40.74 -21.91 0.56
CA ASP A 483 40.78 -22.80 1.72
C ASP A 483 41.03 -21.93 2.96
N PRO A 484 40.11 -21.82 3.92
CA PRO A 484 40.31 -21.01 5.12
C PRO A 484 41.52 -21.47 5.97
N GLU A 485 41.79 -22.76 6.00
CA GLU A 485 42.94 -23.31 6.74
C GLU A 485 44.26 -23.00 6.03
N ALA A 486 44.28 -23.08 4.69
CA ALA A 486 45.47 -22.73 3.90
C ALA A 486 45.76 -21.22 3.98
N ILE A 487 44.75 -20.36 4.02
CA ILE A 487 44.94 -18.92 4.22
C ILE A 487 45.46 -18.62 5.62
N ALA A 488 44.91 -19.26 6.65
CA ALA A 488 45.35 -19.08 8.04
C ALA A 488 46.79 -19.51 8.27
N HIS A 489 47.28 -20.52 7.55
CA HIS A 489 48.64 -21.03 7.64
C HIS A 489 49.59 -20.52 6.54
N GLY A 490 49.11 -19.61 5.68
CA GLY A 490 49.92 -19.05 4.58
C GLY A 490 50.38 -20.09 3.56
N ARG A 491 49.66 -21.21 3.40
CA ARG A 491 49.99 -22.30 2.48
C ARG A 491 49.11 -22.28 1.24
N ASN A 492 49.70 -22.61 0.09
CA ASN A 492 48.95 -22.78 -1.13
C ASN A 492 48.20 -24.13 -1.10
N PRO A 493 46.84 -24.15 -1.20
CA PRO A 493 46.04 -25.37 -1.05
C PRO A 493 46.33 -26.42 -2.14
N LYS A 494 46.90 -26.04 -3.29
CA LYS A 494 47.22 -26.99 -4.38
C LYS A 494 48.66 -27.54 -4.32
N THR A 495 49.60 -26.79 -3.80
CA THR A 495 51.02 -27.15 -3.82
C THR A 495 51.58 -27.44 -2.44
N GLY A 496 50.86 -27.11 -1.36
CA GLY A 496 51.31 -27.27 0.02
C GLY A 496 52.49 -26.38 0.42
N ILE A 497 52.98 -25.55 -0.51
CA ILE A 497 54.15 -24.69 -0.30
C ILE A 497 53.72 -23.42 0.46
N SER A 498 54.52 -23.00 1.42
CA SER A 498 54.29 -21.77 2.19
C SER A 498 54.41 -20.56 1.27
N VAL A 499 53.48 -19.59 1.42
CA VAL A 499 53.47 -18.34 0.62
C VAL A 499 54.76 -17.53 0.84
N SER A 500 55.43 -17.73 1.98
CA SER A 500 56.70 -17.08 2.29
C SER A 500 57.89 -17.66 1.51
N GLU A 501 57.75 -18.87 0.96
CA GLU A 501 58.82 -19.57 0.20
C GLU A 501 58.67 -19.38 -1.32
N MET A 502 57.64 -18.68 -1.80
CA MET A 502 57.47 -18.36 -3.20
C MET A 502 58.18 -17.04 -3.55
N ASP A 503 59.09 -17.10 -4.53
CA ASP A 503 59.77 -15.92 -5.08
C ASP A 503 58.79 -15.03 -5.88
N ASP A 504 57.70 -15.59 -6.35
CA ASP A 504 56.68 -14.93 -7.14
C ASP A 504 55.43 -14.60 -6.33
N VAL A 505 54.91 -13.38 -6.45
CA VAL A 505 53.64 -12.95 -5.84
C VAL A 505 52.44 -13.60 -6.51
N ALA A 506 52.53 -13.81 -7.83
CA ALA A 506 51.52 -14.49 -8.63
C ALA A 506 52.17 -15.23 -9.80
N GLN A 507 51.69 -16.43 -10.08
CA GLN A 507 52.10 -17.22 -11.24
C GLN A 507 50.84 -17.59 -12.05
N ILE A 508 50.86 -17.20 -13.30
CA ILE A 508 49.76 -17.46 -14.26
C ILE A 508 50.30 -18.45 -15.29
N ARG A 509 49.59 -19.54 -15.52
CA ARG A 509 49.96 -20.55 -16.53
C ARG A 509 48.81 -20.86 -17.43
N GLY A 510 48.97 -20.79 -18.74
CA GLY A 510 47.98 -21.13 -19.75
C GLY A 510 46.72 -20.30 -19.66
N LEU A 511 46.78 -19.03 -19.25
CA LEU A 511 45.63 -18.17 -19.06
C LEU A 511 44.96 -17.83 -20.39
N ASN A 512 43.66 -18.16 -20.50
CA ASN A 512 42.81 -17.69 -21.56
C ASN A 512 41.80 -16.70 -20.99
N CYS A 513 41.81 -15.45 -21.46
CA CYS A 513 40.91 -14.39 -21.01
C CYS A 513 40.14 -13.76 -22.16
N GLY A 514 38.88 -13.47 -21.94
CA GLY A 514 38.00 -12.79 -22.89
C GLY A 514 36.80 -12.18 -22.18
N TYR A 515 36.03 -11.35 -22.89
CA TYR A 515 34.83 -10.73 -22.36
C TYR A 515 33.62 -11.67 -22.39
N SER A 516 33.64 -12.72 -23.22
CA SER A 516 32.64 -13.79 -23.28
C SER A 516 33.31 -15.13 -23.55
N GLU A 517 32.60 -16.24 -23.32
CA GLU A 517 33.11 -17.60 -23.58
C GLU A 517 33.50 -17.80 -25.04
N ASP A 518 32.84 -17.09 -25.98
CA ASP A 518 33.08 -17.17 -27.42
C ASP A 518 34.13 -16.15 -27.93
N ASN A 519 34.53 -15.17 -27.11
CA ASN A 519 35.44 -14.09 -27.50
C ASN A 519 36.66 -14.03 -26.59
N THR A 520 37.58 -14.98 -26.77
CA THR A 520 38.86 -15.02 -26.06
C THR A 520 39.85 -14.03 -26.73
N ILE A 521 40.27 -13.01 -25.95
CA ILE A 521 41.19 -11.97 -26.41
C ILE A 521 42.67 -12.35 -26.15
N LEU A 522 42.91 -12.90 -24.96
CA LEU A 522 44.23 -13.37 -24.56
C LEU A 522 44.23 -14.89 -24.52
N ARG A 523 45.18 -15.53 -25.15
CA ARG A 523 45.26 -16.99 -25.24
C ARG A 523 46.62 -17.47 -24.76
N ASN A 524 46.60 -18.52 -23.95
CA ASN A 524 47.79 -19.25 -23.49
C ASN A 524 48.87 -18.34 -22.92
N ILE A 525 48.52 -17.46 -21.97
CA ILE A 525 49.46 -16.55 -21.35
C ILE A 525 50.10 -17.22 -20.12
N ASP A 526 51.44 -17.28 -20.14
CA ASP A 526 52.26 -17.66 -19.01
C ASP A 526 52.96 -16.42 -18.47
N LEU A 527 52.75 -16.08 -17.21
CA LEU A 527 53.30 -14.90 -16.57
C LEU A 527 53.67 -15.20 -15.11
N SER A 528 54.87 -14.81 -14.73
CA SER A 528 55.36 -14.86 -13.37
C SER A 528 55.62 -13.42 -12.89
N LEU A 529 55.04 -13.08 -11.73
CA LEU A 529 55.19 -11.76 -11.10
C LEU A 529 56.09 -11.86 -9.89
N PRO A 530 57.40 -11.52 -10.03
CA PRO A 530 58.37 -11.64 -8.95
C PRO A 530 58.06 -10.66 -7.82
N ARG A 531 58.38 -11.10 -6.59
CA ARG A 531 58.21 -10.33 -5.36
C ARG A 531 59.17 -9.16 -5.32
N ASN A 532 58.77 -8.04 -4.73
CA ASN A 532 59.60 -6.85 -4.53
C ASN A 532 60.18 -6.20 -5.81
N LYS A 533 59.60 -6.46 -6.96
CA LYS A 533 59.92 -5.80 -8.22
C LYS A 533 58.72 -5.03 -8.77
N LEU A 534 58.99 -3.93 -9.47
CA LEU A 534 57.96 -3.20 -10.21
C LEU A 534 57.59 -3.98 -11.47
N ASN A 535 56.37 -4.48 -11.52
CA ASN A 535 55.85 -5.18 -12.69
C ASN A 535 54.94 -4.23 -13.47
N MET A 536 55.26 -4.01 -14.75
CA MET A 536 54.46 -3.12 -15.61
C MET A 536 53.92 -3.92 -16.80
N VAL A 537 52.62 -3.88 -17.01
CA VAL A 537 51.96 -4.43 -18.22
C VAL A 537 51.67 -3.29 -19.16
N VAL A 538 52.26 -3.35 -20.38
CA VAL A 538 52.11 -2.32 -21.40
C VAL A 538 51.42 -2.93 -22.60
N GLY A 539 50.40 -2.24 -23.12
CA GLY A 539 49.66 -2.67 -24.31
C GLY A 539 48.93 -1.52 -25.00
N ARG A 540 48.50 -1.74 -26.23
CA ARG A 540 47.66 -0.79 -26.93
C ARG A 540 46.29 -0.74 -26.30
N GLN A 541 45.82 0.48 -25.99
CA GLN A 541 44.46 0.71 -25.54
C GLN A 541 43.49 0.50 -26.72
N VAL A 542 42.69 -0.56 -26.68
CA VAL A 542 41.64 -0.76 -27.66
C VAL A 542 40.51 0.20 -27.31
N LYS A 543 40.34 1.28 -28.10
CA LYS A 543 39.11 2.10 -28.05
C LYS A 543 37.96 1.25 -28.55
N TYR A 544 37.01 0.92 -27.68
CA TYR A 544 35.69 0.48 -28.16
C TYR A 544 34.99 1.65 -28.87
N MET A 545 34.70 1.50 -30.14
CA MET A 545 33.72 2.28 -30.87
C MET A 545 32.31 1.76 -30.60
#